data_8fac5e9276993ead83da74d2b9412e27
#
_entry.id   8fac5e9276993ead83da74d2b9412e27
#
_cell.length_a   1.000
_cell.length_b   1.000
_cell.length_c   1.000
_cell.angle_alpha   90.00
_cell.angle_beta   90.00
_cell.angle_gamma   90.00
#
_symmetry.space_group_name_H-M   'P 1'
#
loop_
_entity.id
_entity.type
_entity.pdbx_description
1 polymer ?
#
loop_
_entity_poly.entity_id
_entity_poly.type
_entity_poly.pdbx_seq_one_letter_code
_entity_poly.pdbx_strand_id
1 'polypeptide(L)'
;EQRTDELGILAKSLNYLSQKLNVTLNDLQAANRKLELDIEHEKALEQARTNFFSAVSHELKTPITIIKGQLEGMLLGIGPYKDHERYLTRSLEITNTLETMVQDILTISRLETAGADFKKDHLDCVQIIKAYLNETADLIAEKDLQIHLDILPSAFINGNKMLVEKVFSNLIGNAIKYSPQRADIWISVLMKHEQIVFSVENAGVHIPENSIPRLFDAFYRVEQSRSRKTGGSGLGLYIVQEILHQYGSECTVCNTQAGVKFSFIIWKSGG
;
A
#
# COMPACT_ATOMS: atom_id res chain seq x y z
N GLU A 1 -29.05 52.31 33.71
CA GLU A 1 -28.22 53.34 34.39
C GLU A 1 -26.88 52.70 34.73
N GLN A 2 -25.79 53.28 34.19
CA GLN A 2 -24.43 52.79 34.53
C GLN A 2 -24.05 53.45 35.86
N ARG A 3 -24.05 52.68 36.92
CA ARG A 3 -23.51 53.10 38.21
C ARG A 3 -22.01 53.39 38.12
N THR A 4 -21.58 54.61 38.58
CA THR A 4 -20.17 54.98 38.53
C THR A 4 -19.51 54.96 39.93
N ASP A 5 -20.23 54.41 40.94
CA ASP A 5 -19.75 54.24 42.31
C ASP A 5 -18.90 52.90 42.41
N GLU A 6 -18.32 52.63 43.57
CA GLU A 6 -17.48 51.48 43.86
C GLU A 6 -18.20 50.17 43.53
N LEU A 7 -19.53 50.09 43.68
CA LEU A 7 -20.34 48.93 43.31
C LEU A 7 -20.41 48.73 41.80
N GLY A 8 -20.42 49.84 41.03
CA GLY A 8 -20.36 49.75 39.54
C GLY A 8 -19.04 49.26 39.04
N ILE A 9 -17.91 49.64 39.67
CA ILE A 9 -16.57 49.18 39.36
C ILE A 9 -16.46 47.69 39.69
N LEU A 10 -16.94 47.23 40.83
CA LEU A 10 -16.95 45.82 41.26
C LEU A 10 -17.75 44.94 40.28
N ALA A 11 -18.96 45.41 39.90
CA ALA A 11 -19.79 44.69 38.93
C ALA A 11 -19.12 44.51 37.55
N LYS A 12 -18.45 45.57 37.05
CA LYS A 12 -17.67 45.49 35.80
C LYS A 12 -16.51 44.49 35.90
N SER A 13 -15.76 44.50 37.01
CA SER A 13 -14.65 43.57 37.26
C SER A 13 -15.14 42.13 37.34
N LEU A 14 -16.28 41.90 38.02
CA LEU A 14 -16.89 40.56 38.13
C LEU A 14 -17.36 40.04 36.76
N ASN A 15 -18.01 40.89 35.96
CA ASN A 15 -18.43 40.52 34.61
C ASN A 15 -17.24 40.23 33.71
N TYR A 16 -16.18 41.01 33.77
CA TYR A 16 -14.93 40.76 33.05
C TYR A 16 -14.31 39.43 33.45
N LEU A 17 -14.20 39.15 34.75
CA LEU A 17 -13.69 37.86 35.25
C LEU A 17 -14.55 36.67 34.78
N SER A 18 -15.90 36.83 34.86
CA SER A 18 -16.83 35.80 34.40
C SER A 18 -16.68 35.51 32.89
N GLN A 19 -16.58 36.57 32.06
CA GLN A 19 -16.34 36.41 30.62
C GLN A 19 -15.00 35.73 30.36
N LYS A 20 -13.92 36.20 31.03
CA LYS A 20 -12.59 35.59 30.87
C LYS A 20 -12.57 34.14 31.30
N LEU A 21 -13.25 33.79 32.42
CA LEU A 21 -13.38 32.41 32.88
C LEU A 21 -14.12 31.53 31.85
N ASN A 22 -15.24 32.02 31.30
CA ASN A 22 -16.00 31.29 30.30
C ASN A 22 -15.19 31.03 29.03
N VAL A 23 -14.44 32.04 28.54
CA VAL A 23 -13.55 31.88 27.39
C VAL A 23 -12.48 30.81 27.68
N THR A 24 -11.80 30.94 28.84
CA THR A 24 -10.74 29.97 29.22
C THR A 24 -11.27 28.55 29.39
N LEU A 25 -12.49 28.37 29.95
CA LEU A 25 -13.13 27.04 30.06
C LEU A 25 -13.47 26.46 28.68
N ASN A 26 -13.97 27.26 27.75
CA ASN A 26 -14.25 26.82 26.40
C ASN A 26 -12.97 26.41 25.64
N ASP A 27 -11.91 27.23 25.78
CA ASP A 27 -10.59 26.89 25.17
C ASP A 27 -10.01 25.60 25.76
N LEU A 28 -10.12 25.43 27.09
CA LEU A 28 -9.68 24.19 27.75
C LEU A 28 -10.47 22.97 27.28
N GLN A 29 -11.80 23.09 27.16
CA GLN A 29 -12.64 22.02 26.66
C GLN A 29 -12.30 21.65 25.19
N ALA A 30 -12.06 22.65 24.35
CA ALA A 30 -11.64 22.44 22.97
C ALA A 30 -10.28 21.74 22.89
N ALA A 31 -9.31 22.17 23.72
CA ALA A 31 -7.99 21.54 23.80
C ALA A 31 -8.08 20.09 24.30
N ASN A 32 -8.89 19.81 25.32
CA ASN A 32 -9.10 18.45 25.82
C ASN A 32 -9.71 17.53 24.76
N ARG A 33 -10.74 17.99 24.04
CA ARG A 33 -11.34 17.20 22.96
C ARG A 33 -10.32 16.88 21.86
N LYS A 34 -9.50 17.85 21.49
CA LYS A 34 -8.43 17.63 20.51
C LYS A 34 -7.44 16.58 21.01
N LEU A 35 -7.01 16.69 22.27
CA LEU A 35 -6.08 15.73 22.88
C LEU A 35 -6.66 14.31 22.96
N GLU A 36 -7.95 14.18 23.28
CA GLU A 36 -8.64 12.88 23.27
C GLU A 36 -8.60 12.23 21.88
N LEU A 37 -8.90 13.00 20.82
CA LEU A 37 -8.84 12.53 19.44
C LEU A 37 -7.41 12.15 19.02
N ASP A 38 -6.42 12.94 19.41
CA ASP A 38 -5.01 12.65 19.13
C ASP A 38 -4.55 11.33 19.82
N ILE A 39 -4.97 11.12 21.08
CA ILE A 39 -4.69 9.88 21.83
C ILE A 39 -5.39 8.67 21.20
N GLU A 40 -6.65 8.80 20.77
CA GLU A 40 -7.35 7.72 20.08
C GLU A 40 -6.67 7.36 18.75
N HIS A 41 -6.23 8.36 18.00
CA HIS A 41 -5.50 8.17 16.76
C HIS A 41 -4.17 7.46 17.00
N GLU A 42 -3.39 7.89 17.99
CA GLU A 42 -2.11 7.27 18.35
C GLU A 42 -2.27 5.81 18.78
N LYS A 43 -3.29 5.52 19.60
CA LYS A 43 -3.62 4.13 19.97
C LYS A 43 -4.00 3.26 18.78
N ALA A 44 -4.76 3.79 17.84
CA ALA A 44 -5.13 3.07 16.62
C ALA A 44 -3.88 2.74 15.76
N LEU A 45 -2.96 3.68 15.62
CA LEU A 45 -1.68 3.47 14.93
C LEU A 45 -0.81 2.41 15.62
N GLU A 46 -0.68 2.48 16.96
CA GLU A 46 0.09 1.49 17.73
C GLU A 46 -0.50 0.10 17.61
N GLN A 47 -1.84 -0.02 17.66
CA GLN A 47 -2.54 -1.29 17.47
C GLN A 47 -2.33 -1.84 16.05
N ALA A 48 -2.44 -1.00 15.02
CA ALA A 48 -2.19 -1.38 13.63
C ALA A 48 -0.75 -1.91 13.45
N ARG A 49 0.23 -1.21 14.03
CA ARG A 49 1.63 -1.62 14.03
C ARG A 49 1.86 -2.96 14.73
N THR A 50 1.24 -3.17 15.90
CA THR A 50 1.32 -4.43 16.64
C THR A 50 0.73 -5.59 15.84
N ASN A 51 -0.44 -5.36 15.22
CA ASN A 51 -1.10 -6.34 14.37
C ASN A 51 -0.25 -6.67 13.13
N PHE A 52 0.38 -5.66 12.52
CA PHE A 52 1.30 -5.85 11.40
C PHE A 52 2.48 -6.76 11.78
N PHE A 53 3.20 -6.48 12.87
CA PHE A 53 4.34 -7.31 13.28
C PHE A 53 3.94 -8.73 13.71
N SER A 54 2.76 -8.89 14.30
CA SER A 54 2.20 -10.21 14.59
C SER A 54 1.94 -11.00 13.30
N ALA A 55 1.34 -10.37 12.30
CA ALA A 55 1.09 -10.98 11.00
C ALA A 55 2.41 -11.32 10.27
N VAL A 56 3.39 -10.41 10.26
CA VAL A 56 4.76 -10.65 9.75
C VAL A 56 5.36 -11.92 10.34
N SER A 57 5.32 -12.02 11.68
CA SER A 57 5.89 -13.17 12.40
C SER A 57 5.24 -14.49 11.99
N HIS A 58 3.91 -14.47 11.83
CA HIS A 58 3.15 -15.65 11.42
C HIS A 58 3.46 -16.04 9.96
N GLU A 59 3.47 -15.07 9.04
CA GLU A 59 3.69 -15.31 7.62
C GLU A 59 5.15 -15.71 7.29
N LEU A 60 6.13 -15.27 8.09
CA LEU A 60 7.52 -15.73 7.97
C LEU A 60 7.72 -17.14 8.54
N LYS A 61 7.03 -17.50 9.64
CA LYS A 61 7.19 -18.80 10.29
C LYS A 61 6.76 -19.95 9.38
N THR A 62 5.67 -19.78 8.62
CA THR A 62 5.10 -20.82 7.76
C THR A 62 6.09 -21.31 6.68
N PRO A 63 6.66 -20.46 5.81
CA PRO A 63 7.62 -20.88 4.79
C PRO A 63 8.90 -21.46 5.40
N ILE A 64 9.40 -20.90 6.51
CA ILE A 64 10.58 -21.46 7.22
C ILE A 64 10.30 -22.88 7.69
N THR A 65 9.12 -23.13 8.26
CA THR A 65 8.74 -24.48 8.71
C THR A 65 8.62 -25.46 7.54
N ILE A 66 8.12 -25.01 6.40
CA ILE A 66 8.01 -25.84 5.18
C ILE A 66 9.40 -26.21 4.66
N ILE A 67 10.32 -25.21 4.52
CA ILE A 67 11.69 -25.45 4.07
C ILE A 67 12.37 -26.44 5.02
N LYS A 68 12.28 -26.19 6.33
CA LYS A 68 12.87 -27.06 7.34
C LYS A 68 12.37 -28.51 7.22
N GLY A 69 11.04 -28.70 7.11
CA GLY A 69 10.46 -30.03 6.94
C GLY A 69 10.86 -30.74 5.65
N GLN A 70 11.02 -29.98 4.53
CA GLN A 70 11.53 -30.52 3.27
C GLN A 70 12.99 -30.98 3.40
N LEU A 71 13.86 -30.17 4.02
CA LEU A 71 15.26 -30.51 4.26
C LEU A 71 15.40 -31.72 5.18
N GLU A 72 14.67 -31.77 6.29
CA GLU A 72 14.65 -32.91 7.21
C GLU A 72 14.17 -34.20 6.51
N GLY A 73 13.08 -34.10 5.71
CA GLY A 73 12.57 -35.22 4.94
C GLY A 73 13.56 -35.76 3.90
N MET A 74 14.31 -34.86 3.21
CA MET A 74 15.39 -35.24 2.29
C MET A 74 16.56 -35.92 2.98
N LEU A 75 16.99 -35.36 4.15
CA LEU A 75 18.08 -35.96 4.93
C LEU A 75 17.75 -37.35 5.44
N LEU A 76 16.49 -37.59 5.80
CA LEU A 76 16.03 -38.93 6.26
C LEU A 76 15.65 -39.86 5.13
N GLY A 77 15.58 -39.40 3.90
CA GLY A 77 15.20 -40.21 2.72
C GLY A 77 13.77 -40.75 2.81
N ILE A 78 12.84 -40.05 3.46
CA ILE A 78 11.48 -40.54 3.74
C ILE A 78 10.52 -40.19 2.62
N GLY A 79 9.78 -41.20 2.14
CA GLY A 79 8.64 -41.03 1.23
C GLY A 79 8.95 -40.20 -0.03
N PRO A 80 8.15 -39.17 -0.35
CA PRO A 80 8.34 -38.37 -1.57
C PRO A 80 9.60 -37.48 -1.55
N TYR A 81 10.20 -37.24 -0.38
CA TYR A 81 11.41 -36.41 -0.22
C TYR A 81 12.69 -37.07 -0.75
N LYS A 82 12.62 -38.33 -1.25
CA LYS A 82 13.71 -38.97 -2.00
C LYS A 82 14.01 -38.28 -3.32
N ASP A 83 13.04 -37.57 -3.89
CA ASP A 83 13.23 -36.72 -5.07
C ASP A 83 13.85 -35.37 -4.63
N HIS A 84 15.17 -35.39 -4.43
CA HIS A 84 15.90 -34.22 -3.93
C HIS A 84 15.83 -33.02 -4.88
N GLU A 85 15.90 -33.23 -6.19
CA GLU A 85 15.87 -32.18 -7.19
C GLU A 85 14.58 -31.39 -7.12
N ARG A 86 13.44 -32.09 -7.07
CA ARG A 86 12.13 -31.50 -6.94
C ARG A 86 11.98 -30.65 -5.64
N TYR A 87 12.43 -31.19 -4.51
CA TYR A 87 12.26 -30.52 -3.22
C TYR A 87 13.28 -29.41 -2.99
N LEU A 88 14.48 -29.50 -3.54
CA LEU A 88 15.45 -28.41 -3.55
C LEU A 88 14.94 -27.23 -4.39
N THR A 89 14.41 -27.50 -5.60
CA THR A 89 13.80 -26.47 -6.44
C THR A 89 12.66 -25.78 -5.70
N ARG A 90 11.76 -26.55 -5.08
CA ARG A 90 10.64 -25.99 -4.31
C ARG A 90 11.10 -25.20 -3.08
N SER A 91 12.14 -25.65 -2.38
CA SER A 91 12.72 -24.92 -1.25
C SER A 91 13.33 -23.59 -1.71
N LEU A 92 13.97 -23.56 -2.87
CA LEU A 92 14.51 -22.35 -3.48
C LEU A 92 13.41 -21.35 -3.84
N GLU A 93 12.30 -21.80 -4.45
CA GLU A 93 11.14 -20.94 -4.73
C GLU A 93 10.56 -20.29 -3.47
N ILE A 94 10.46 -21.07 -2.38
CA ILE A 94 9.98 -20.57 -1.09
C ILE A 94 10.98 -19.56 -0.48
N THR A 95 12.29 -19.82 -0.64
CA THR A 95 13.34 -18.89 -0.17
C THR A 95 13.30 -17.56 -0.91
N ASN A 96 13.11 -17.59 -2.25
CA ASN A 96 12.94 -16.38 -3.06
C ASN A 96 11.69 -15.57 -2.64
N THR A 97 10.61 -16.27 -2.27
CA THR A 97 9.39 -15.62 -1.73
C THR A 97 9.68 -14.96 -0.37
N LEU A 98 10.45 -15.62 0.51
CA LEU A 98 10.88 -15.06 1.79
C LEU A 98 11.76 -13.82 1.60
N GLU A 99 12.70 -13.86 0.67
CA GLU A 99 13.55 -12.73 0.34
C GLU A 99 12.72 -11.52 -0.07
N THR A 100 11.73 -11.72 -0.96
CA THR A 100 10.79 -10.67 -1.37
C THR A 100 10.01 -10.12 -0.17
N MET A 101 9.52 -10.98 0.73
CA MET A 101 8.81 -10.55 1.95
C MET A 101 9.71 -9.68 2.85
N VAL A 102 10.96 -10.06 3.05
CA VAL A 102 11.92 -9.29 3.86
C VAL A 102 12.17 -7.92 3.22
N GLN A 103 12.35 -7.83 1.90
CA GLN A 103 12.51 -6.57 1.20
C GLN A 103 11.26 -5.68 1.30
N ASP A 104 10.07 -6.27 1.23
CA ASP A 104 8.80 -5.58 1.41
C ASP A 104 8.68 -4.99 2.82
N ILE A 105 9.01 -5.76 3.86
CA ILE A 105 9.02 -5.32 5.26
C ILE A 105 10.02 -4.19 5.49
N LEU A 106 11.23 -4.30 4.92
CA LEU A 106 12.24 -3.24 5.00
C LEU A 106 11.79 -1.95 4.30
N THR A 107 11.05 -2.07 3.19
CA THR A 107 10.47 -0.91 2.50
C THR A 107 9.44 -0.22 3.40
N ILE A 108 8.52 -0.96 4.03
CA ILE A 108 7.53 -0.44 4.98
C ILE A 108 8.22 0.25 6.16
N SER A 109 9.20 -0.39 6.77
CA SER A 109 9.96 0.17 7.90
C SER A 109 10.64 1.50 7.54
N ARG A 110 11.18 1.62 6.32
CA ARG A 110 11.77 2.87 5.83
C ARG A 110 10.73 3.96 5.60
N LEU A 111 9.52 3.61 5.10
CA LEU A 111 8.42 4.55 4.93
C LEU A 111 7.96 5.12 6.27
N GLU A 112 7.89 4.31 7.32
CA GLU A 112 7.52 4.75 8.67
C GLU A 112 8.58 5.66 9.32
N THR A 113 9.88 5.37 9.09
CA THR A 113 10.97 6.07 9.80
C THR A 113 11.48 7.32 9.08
N ALA A 114 11.46 7.34 7.74
CA ALA A 114 12.06 8.42 6.96
C ALA A 114 11.14 9.63 6.78
N GLY A 115 9.84 9.54 7.10
CA GLY A 115 8.89 10.63 6.89
C GLY A 115 8.96 11.19 5.45
N ALA A 116 8.93 12.52 5.30
CA ALA A 116 9.03 13.19 3.99
C ALA A 116 10.47 13.32 3.44
N ASP A 117 11.47 12.69 4.06
CA ASP A 117 12.90 12.96 3.82
C ASP A 117 13.55 12.07 2.74
N PHE A 118 12.73 11.38 1.94
CA PHE A 118 13.24 10.69 0.74
C PHE A 118 13.70 11.73 -0.29
N LYS A 119 14.94 11.54 -0.79
CA LYS A 119 15.41 12.32 -1.93
C LYS A 119 14.39 12.21 -3.07
N LYS A 120 13.83 13.35 -3.46
CA LYS A 120 12.87 13.45 -4.56
C LYS A 120 13.61 13.83 -5.83
N ASP A 121 13.52 12.97 -6.83
CA ASP A 121 14.05 13.21 -8.17
C ASP A 121 12.88 13.55 -9.12
N HIS A 122 13.18 14.24 -10.21
CA HIS A 122 12.23 14.49 -11.29
C HIS A 122 12.13 13.25 -12.17
N LEU A 123 11.01 12.51 -12.09
CA LEU A 123 10.87 11.18 -12.67
C LEU A 123 9.80 11.18 -13.76
N ASP A 124 10.11 10.56 -14.89
CA ASP A 124 9.13 10.27 -15.94
C ASP A 124 8.48 8.90 -15.68
N CYS A 125 7.22 8.91 -15.18
CA CYS A 125 6.44 7.70 -14.91
C CYS A 125 6.27 6.82 -16.15
N VAL A 126 6.17 7.42 -17.34
CA VAL A 126 5.98 6.67 -18.59
C VAL A 126 7.20 5.82 -18.90
N GLN A 127 8.41 6.35 -18.66
CA GLN A 127 9.65 5.58 -18.85
C GLN A 127 9.76 4.44 -17.84
N ILE A 128 9.35 4.65 -16.59
CA ILE A 128 9.34 3.60 -15.55
C ILE A 128 8.38 2.47 -15.95
N ILE A 129 7.17 2.80 -16.38
CA ILE A 129 6.18 1.80 -16.84
C ILE A 129 6.72 1.00 -18.03
N LYS A 130 7.27 1.68 -19.05
CA LYS A 130 7.83 1.02 -20.24
C LYS A 130 9.01 0.11 -19.88
N ALA A 131 9.90 0.54 -18.99
CA ALA A 131 11.01 -0.28 -18.51
C ALA A 131 10.50 -1.55 -17.83
N TYR A 132 9.50 -1.45 -16.95
CA TYR A 132 8.92 -2.60 -16.28
C TYR A 132 8.21 -3.57 -17.23
N LEU A 133 7.46 -3.06 -18.22
CA LEU A 133 6.84 -3.91 -19.24
C LEU A 133 7.88 -4.66 -20.09
N ASN A 134 9.01 -4.04 -20.41
CA ASN A 134 10.12 -4.70 -21.11
C ASN A 134 10.76 -5.79 -20.23
N GLU A 135 10.94 -5.54 -18.93
CA GLU A 135 11.49 -6.52 -17.99
C GLU A 135 10.58 -7.75 -17.85
N THR A 136 9.27 -7.55 -17.94
CA THR A 136 8.26 -8.60 -17.79
C THR A 136 7.76 -9.20 -19.13
N ALA A 137 8.41 -8.87 -20.25
CA ALA A 137 7.98 -9.25 -21.59
C ALA A 137 7.84 -10.79 -21.75
N ASP A 138 8.75 -11.57 -21.17
CA ASP A 138 8.70 -13.04 -21.23
C ASP A 138 7.46 -13.58 -20.50
N LEU A 139 7.10 -13.05 -19.34
CA LEU A 139 5.90 -13.46 -18.61
C LEU A 139 4.60 -13.07 -19.36
N ILE A 140 4.61 -11.92 -20.03
CA ILE A 140 3.51 -11.44 -20.85
C ILE A 140 3.34 -12.39 -22.05
N ALA A 141 4.43 -12.76 -22.71
CA ALA A 141 4.45 -13.68 -23.84
C ALA A 141 4.04 -15.11 -23.43
N GLU A 142 4.53 -15.63 -22.29
CA GLU A 142 4.18 -16.97 -21.78
C GLU A 142 2.66 -17.11 -21.56
N LYS A 143 1.99 -16.04 -21.11
CA LYS A 143 0.55 -16.02 -20.92
C LYS A 143 -0.24 -15.53 -22.13
N ASP A 144 0.43 -15.16 -23.24
CA ASP A 144 -0.21 -14.58 -24.44
C ASP A 144 -1.12 -13.38 -24.11
N LEU A 145 -0.65 -12.48 -23.18
CA LEU A 145 -1.42 -11.32 -22.73
C LEU A 145 -1.36 -10.20 -23.76
N GLN A 146 -2.49 -9.51 -23.96
CA GLN A 146 -2.58 -8.36 -24.84
C GLN A 146 -2.49 -7.07 -24.02
N ILE A 147 -1.40 -6.32 -24.19
CA ILE A 147 -1.18 -5.06 -23.45
C ILE A 147 -1.62 -3.87 -24.31
N HIS A 148 -2.61 -3.13 -23.81
CA HIS A 148 -3.11 -1.92 -24.44
C HIS A 148 -2.62 -0.69 -23.65
N LEU A 149 -1.91 0.22 -24.32
CA LEU A 149 -1.33 1.40 -23.71
C LEU A 149 -2.03 2.66 -24.19
N ASP A 150 -2.67 3.38 -23.28
CA ASP A 150 -3.19 4.73 -23.46
C ASP A 150 -2.40 5.68 -22.55
N ILE A 151 -1.18 6.02 -22.98
CA ILE A 151 -0.21 6.73 -22.17
C ILE A 151 0.30 8.00 -22.89
N LEU A 152 0.53 9.05 -22.11
CA LEU A 152 1.17 10.27 -22.58
C LEU A 152 2.59 9.99 -23.13
N PRO A 153 3.14 10.89 -23.96
CA PRO A 153 4.56 10.80 -24.37
C PRO A 153 5.52 10.82 -23.19
N SER A 154 5.20 11.61 -22.15
CA SER A 154 5.93 11.70 -20.87
C SER A 154 4.99 12.19 -19.77
N ALA A 155 5.28 11.81 -18.51
CA ALA A 155 4.51 12.23 -17.34
C ALA A 155 5.46 12.37 -16.13
N PHE A 156 5.78 13.61 -15.76
CA PHE A 156 6.78 13.92 -14.75
C PHE A 156 6.16 14.13 -13.36
N ILE A 157 6.75 13.49 -12.36
CA ILE A 157 6.45 13.67 -10.95
C ILE A 157 7.73 13.93 -10.15
N ASN A 158 7.60 14.55 -8.99
CA ASN A 158 8.68 14.63 -8.00
C ASN A 158 8.54 13.48 -7.02
N GLY A 159 9.49 12.54 -7.05
CA GLY A 159 9.37 11.36 -6.20
C GLY A 159 10.69 10.61 -6.02
N ASN A 160 10.68 9.65 -5.11
CA ASN A 160 11.77 8.70 -4.97
C ASN A 160 11.62 7.60 -6.03
N LYS A 161 12.63 7.40 -6.86
CA LYS A 161 12.60 6.46 -7.98
C LYS A 161 12.23 5.04 -7.53
N MET A 162 12.88 4.52 -6.51
CA MET A 162 12.65 3.17 -5.99
C MET A 162 11.21 2.97 -5.51
N LEU A 163 10.62 3.97 -4.85
CA LEU A 163 9.24 3.89 -4.36
C LEU A 163 8.23 3.93 -5.51
N VAL A 164 8.46 4.80 -6.49
CA VAL A 164 7.59 4.91 -7.67
C VAL A 164 7.66 3.64 -8.52
N GLU A 165 8.86 3.09 -8.74
CA GLU A 165 9.04 1.78 -9.39
C GLU A 165 8.29 0.67 -8.64
N LYS A 166 8.32 0.69 -7.30
CA LYS A 166 7.61 -0.29 -6.46
C LYS A 166 6.10 -0.20 -6.61
N VAL A 167 5.52 1.00 -6.75
CA VAL A 167 4.09 1.18 -7.02
C VAL A 167 3.71 0.56 -8.36
N PHE A 168 4.40 0.92 -9.44
CA PHE A 168 4.07 0.39 -10.77
C PHE A 168 4.31 -1.11 -10.89
N SER A 169 5.43 -1.62 -10.35
CA SER A 169 5.72 -3.06 -10.38
C SER A 169 4.69 -3.88 -9.62
N ASN A 170 4.19 -3.39 -8.48
CA ASN A 170 3.14 -4.09 -7.73
C ASN A 170 1.80 -4.07 -8.49
N LEU A 171 1.37 -2.94 -9.04
CA LEU A 171 0.07 -2.84 -9.72
C LEU A 171 0.08 -3.56 -11.07
N ILE A 172 1.08 -3.31 -11.93
CA ILE A 172 1.20 -3.95 -13.24
C ILE A 172 1.55 -5.43 -13.07
N GLY A 173 2.43 -5.77 -12.14
CA GLY A 173 2.78 -7.15 -11.81
C GLY A 173 1.58 -7.96 -11.33
N ASN A 174 0.70 -7.36 -10.51
CA ASN A 174 -0.57 -7.98 -10.12
C ASN A 174 -1.48 -8.21 -11.33
N ALA A 175 -1.60 -7.24 -12.22
CA ALA A 175 -2.39 -7.39 -13.45
C ALA A 175 -1.87 -8.55 -14.31
N ILE A 176 -0.55 -8.62 -14.58
CA ILE A 176 0.07 -9.72 -15.33
C ILE A 176 -0.13 -11.06 -14.61
N LYS A 177 0.08 -11.10 -13.31
CA LYS A 177 0.04 -12.31 -12.50
C LYS A 177 -1.35 -12.92 -12.43
N TYR A 178 -2.38 -12.11 -12.18
CA TYR A 178 -3.75 -12.57 -11.94
C TYR A 178 -4.61 -12.64 -13.19
N SER A 179 -4.18 -12.08 -14.31
CA SER A 179 -4.89 -12.25 -15.60
C SER A 179 -4.87 -13.71 -16.05
N PRO A 180 -5.98 -14.23 -16.58
CA PRO A 180 -6.00 -15.51 -17.26
C PRO A 180 -5.16 -15.46 -18.56
N GLN A 181 -4.87 -16.60 -19.14
CA GLN A 181 -4.21 -16.66 -20.47
C GLN A 181 -5.05 -15.93 -21.52
N ARG A 182 -4.38 -15.24 -22.44
CA ARG A 182 -4.98 -14.47 -23.55
C ARG A 182 -5.88 -13.33 -23.12
N ALA A 183 -5.74 -12.86 -21.87
CA ALA A 183 -6.53 -11.73 -21.40
C ALA A 183 -5.92 -10.40 -21.85
N ASP A 184 -6.78 -9.39 -21.90
CA ASP A 184 -6.38 -8.01 -22.15
C ASP A 184 -5.99 -7.32 -20.84
N ILE A 185 -4.97 -6.46 -20.90
CA ILE A 185 -4.57 -5.54 -19.83
C ILE A 185 -4.49 -4.14 -20.42
N TRP A 186 -5.26 -3.21 -19.85
CA TRP A 186 -5.22 -1.80 -20.23
C TRP A 186 -4.44 -1.00 -19.20
N ILE A 187 -3.45 -0.26 -19.65
CA ILE A 187 -2.65 0.66 -18.80
C ILE A 187 -2.84 2.06 -19.36
N SER A 188 -3.32 2.97 -18.52
CA SER A 188 -3.48 4.35 -18.94
C SER A 188 -2.73 5.32 -18.01
N VAL A 189 -2.14 6.36 -18.61
CA VAL A 189 -1.49 7.50 -17.93
C VAL A 189 -1.98 8.76 -18.61
N LEU A 190 -2.91 9.43 -17.96
CA LEU A 190 -3.61 10.59 -18.50
C LEU A 190 -3.32 11.84 -17.66
N MET A 191 -3.39 13.01 -18.30
CA MET A 191 -3.33 14.29 -17.61
C MET A 191 -4.77 14.82 -17.41
N LYS A 192 -5.11 15.13 -16.17
CA LYS A 192 -6.37 15.79 -15.83
C LYS A 192 -6.07 17.01 -14.96
N HIS A 193 -6.14 18.21 -15.57
CA HIS A 193 -5.64 19.44 -14.96
C HIS A 193 -4.15 19.31 -14.61
N GLU A 194 -3.75 19.58 -13.37
CA GLU A 194 -2.37 19.45 -12.85
C GLU A 194 -2.11 18.08 -12.22
N GLN A 195 -2.94 17.07 -12.51
CA GLN A 195 -2.85 15.74 -11.94
C GLN A 195 -2.59 14.70 -13.02
N ILE A 196 -1.72 13.75 -12.70
CA ILE A 196 -1.49 12.54 -13.48
C ILE A 196 -2.39 11.46 -12.90
N VAL A 197 -3.28 10.93 -13.74
CA VAL A 197 -4.16 9.82 -13.40
C VAL A 197 -3.58 8.56 -14.01
N PHE A 198 -3.18 7.62 -13.17
CA PHE A 198 -2.78 6.28 -13.59
C PHE A 198 -3.91 5.30 -13.39
N SER A 199 -4.08 4.36 -14.32
CA SER A 199 -4.90 3.19 -14.09
C SER A 199 -4.36 1.96 -14.79
N VAL A 200 -4.58 0.79 -14.18
CA VAL A 200 -4.36 -0.53 -14.77
C VAL A 200 -5.61 -1.36 -14.58
N GLU A 201 -6.09 -1.95 -15.67
CA GLU A 201 -7.28 -2.80 -15.69
C GLU A 201 -6.93 -4.13 -16.34
N ASN A 202 -7.25 -5.23 -15.68
CA ASN A 202 -7.04 -6.58 -16.20
C ASN A 202 -8.36 -7.31 -16.41
N ALA A 203 -8.57 -7.83 -17.61
CA ALA A 203 -9.79 -8.53 -18.02
C ALA A 203 -9.91 -9.92 -17.40
N GLY A 204 -11.17 -10.40 -17.33
CA GLY A 204 -11.46 -11.78 -16.95
C GLY A 204 -11.27 -12.10 -15.47
N VAL A 205 -11.11 -11.09 -14.63
CA VAL A 205 -10.95 -11.21 -13.17
C VAL A 205 -12.07 -10.47 -12.46
N HIS A 206 -12.52 -10.99 -11.34
CA HIS A 206 -13.51 -10.34 -10.49
C HIS A 206 -13.12 -10.49 -9.02
N ILE A 207 -13.21 -9.42 -8.25
CA ILE A 207 -12.95 -9.39 -6.82
C ILE A 207 -14.30 -9.39 -6.09
N PRO A 208 -14.53 -10.33 -5.14
CA PRO A 208 -15.75 -10.29 -4.32
C PRO A 208 -15.89 -8.94 -3.61
N GLU A 209 -17.09 -8.36 -3.64
CA GLU A 209 -17.37 -7.03 -3.09
C GLU A 209 -16.95 -6.90 -1.60
N ASN A 210 -17.16 -7.95 -0.82
CA ASN A 210 -16.75 -8.00 0.60
C ASN A 210 -15.23 -8.05 0.80
N SER A 211 -14.45 -8.32 -0.25
CA SER A 211 -12.99 -8.35 -0.23
C SER A 211 -12.36 -6.99 -0.59
N ILE A 212 -13.07 -6.16 -1.37
CA ILE A 212 -12.57 -4.87 -1.85
C ILE A 212 -12.06 -3.97 -0.72
N PRO A 213 -12.78 -3.75 0.40
CA PRO A 213 -12.31 -2.88 1.47
C PRO A 213 -11.03 -3.35 2.17
N ARG A 214 -10.70 -4.63 2.03
CA ARG A 214 -9.58 -5.28 2.70
C ARG A 214 -8.38 -5.53 1.82
N LEU A 215 -8.46 -5.21 0.53
CA LEU A 215 -7.38 -5.51 -0.43
C LEU A 215 -6.05 -4.83 -0.11
N PHE A 216 -6.12 -3.71 0.59
CA PHE A 216 -4.96 -2.94 1.02
C PHE A 216 -4.52 -3.28 2.45
N ASP A 217 -5.20 -4.21 3.14
CA ASP A 217 -4.74 -4.72 4.44
C ASP A 217 -3.45 -5.54 4.24
N ALA A 218 -2.49 -5.40 5.15
CA ALA A 218 -1.26 -6.18 5.10
C ALA A 218 -1.57 -7.69 5.18
N PHE A 219 -0.94 -8.47 4.29
CA PHE A 219 -1.09 -9.94 4.17
C PHE A 219 -2.48 -10.42 3.75
N TYR A 220 -3.41 -9.51 3.45
CA TYR A 220 -4.73 -9.92 2.97
C TYR A 220 -4.65 -10.52 1.56
N ARG A 221 -5.42 -11.58 1.32
CA ARG A 221 -5.53 -12.28 0.02
C ARG A 221 -6.95 -12.80 -0.16
N VAL A 222 -7.52 -12.57 -1.35
CA VAL A 222 -8.92 -12.95 -1.68
C VAL A 222 -9.13 -14.46 -1.60
N GLU A 223 -8.14 -15.27 -2.03
CA GLU A 223 -8.21 -16.73 -1.98
C GLU A 223 -6.95 -17.32 -1.32
N GLN A 224 -7.07 -17.81 -0.11
CA GLN A 224 -5.95 -18.46 0.60
C GLN A 224 -5.57 -19.83 0.00
N SER A 225 -6.52 -20.57 -0.62
CA SER A 225 -6.29 -21.95 -1.09
C SER A 225 -5.62 -22.05 -2.46
N ARG A 226 -5.95 -21.17 -3.42
CA ARG A 226 -5.29 -21.09 -4.75
C ARG A 226 -3.97 -20.33 -4.71
N SER A 227 -3.78 -19.49 -3.74
CA SER A 227 -2.65 -18.59 -3.62
C SER A 227 -1.31 -19.26 -3.34
N ARG A 228 -1.29 -20.50 -2.83
CA ARG A 228 -0.05 -21.28 -2.66
C ARG A 228 0.62 -21.64 -3.98
N LYS A 229 -0.14 -21.67 -5.09
CA LYS A 229 0.40 -21.93 -6.44
C LYS A 229 0.85 -20.67 -7.16
N THR A 230 0.24 -19.51 -6.82
CA THR A 230 0.54 -18.25 -7.52
C THR A 230 1.60 -17.40 -6.83
N GLY A 231 2.04 -17.75 -5.60
CA GLY A 231 3.04 -16.96 -4.86
C GLY A 231 2.61 -15.54 -4.55
N GLY A 232 3.26 -14.87 -3.63
CA GLY A 232 3.03 -13.47 -3.29
C GLY A 232 2.85 -13.27 -1.81
N SER A 233 3.46 -12.20 -1.28
CA SER A 233 3.53 -11.88 0.15
C SER A 233 2.20 -11.40 0.75
N GLY A 234 1.28 -10.88 -0.08
CA GLY A 234 0.12 -10.12 0.40
C GLY A 234 0.48 -8.72 0.91
N LEU A 235 1.72 -8.28 0.71
CA LEU A 235 2.20 -6.95 1.10
C LEU A 235 2.18 -5.95 -0.07
N GLY A 236 2.10 -6.41 -1.32
CA GLY A 236 2.28 -5.55 -2.48
C GLY A 236 1.28 -4.39 -2.56
N LEU A 237 -0.03 -4.64 -2.36
CA LEU A 237 -1.05 -3.58 -2.37
C LEU A 237 -0.99 -2.71 -1.11
N TYR A 238 -0.67 -3.26 0.03
CA TYR A 238 -0.41 -2.51 1.26
C TYR A 238 0.75 -1.51 1.05
N ILE A 239 1.87 -1.95 0.46
CA ILE A 239 3.01 -1.09 0.12
C ILE A 239 2.62 0.01 -0.88
N VAL A 240 1.80 -0.31 -1.88
CA VAL A 240 1.27 0.69 -2.82
C VAL A 240 0.52 1.78 -2.07
N GLN A 241 -0.36 1.42 -1.15
CA GLN A 241 -1.14 2.37 -0.37
C GLN A 241 -0.25 3.22 0.52
N GLU A 242 0.68 2.61 1.26
CA GLU A 242 1.62 3.32 2.12
C GLU A 242 2.51 4.32 1.34
N ILE A 243 3.00 3.91 0.16
CA ILE A 243 3.78 4.81 -0.70
C ILE A 243 2.91 5.96 -1.19
N LEU A 244 1.70 5.69 -1.67
CA LEU A 244 0.81 6.72 -2.19
C LEU A 244 0.36 7.72 -1.11
N HIS A 245 0.17 7.29 0.13
CA HIS A 245 -0.09 8.18 1.27
C HIS A 245 1.04 9.21 1.47
N GLN A 246 2.33 8.83 1.25
CA GLN A 246 3.44 9.80 1.29
C GLN A 246 3.37 10.87 0.19
N TYR A 247 2.64 10.59 -0.89
CA TYR A 247 2.38 11.53 -1.99
C TYR A 247 1.03 12.24 -1.85
N GLY A 248 0.32 12.07 -0.73
CA GLY A 248 -1.02 12.63 -0.51
C GLY A 248 -2.07 12.06 -1.46
N SER A 249 -1.91 10.79 -1.83
CA SER A 249 -2.75 10.06 -2.77
C SER A 249 -3.22 8.73 -2.18
N GLU A 250 -4.20 8.11 -2.83
CA GLU A 250 -4.71 6.80 -2.48
C GLU A 250 -4.92 5.95 -3.73
N CYS A 251 -4.66 4.65 -3.62
CA CYS A 251 -5.04 3.69 -4.64
C CYS A 251 -6.49 3.26 -4.45
N THR A 252 -7.26 3.32 -5.51
CA THR A 252 -8.65 2.83 -5.55
C THR A 252 -8.75 1.60 -6.43
N VAL A 253 -9.72 0.73 -6.12
CA VAL A 253 -10.01 -0.49 -6.89
C VAL A 253 -11.51 -0.63 -7.10
N CYS A 254 -11.89 -1.06 -8.30
CA CYS A 254 -13.27 -1.41 -8.60
C CYS A 254 -13.35 -2.55 -9.61
N ASN A 255 -14.45 -3.32 -9.53
CA ASN A 255 -14.83 -4.22 -10.60
C ASN A 255 -15.42 -3.40 -11.74
N THR A 256 -15.05 -3.74 -12.97
CA THR A 256 -15.61 -3.19 -14.22
C THR A 256 -16.37 -4.28 -14.96
N GLN A 257 -16.95 -3.95 -16.12
CA GLN A 257 -17.57 -4.95 -16.99
C GLN A 257 -16.55 -5.92 -17.59
N ALA A 258 -15.31 -5.47 -17.81
CA ALA A 258 -14.24 -6.28 -18.38
C ALA A 258 -13.47 -7.07 -17.31
N GLY A 259 -13.29 -6.51 -16.12
CA GLY A 259 -12.47 -7.11 -15.09
C GLY A 259 -12.29 -6.27 -13.82
N VAL A 260 -11.05 -6.04 -13.42
CA VAL A 260 -10.69 -5.27 -12.22
C VAL A 260 -9.79 -4.12 -12.60
N LYS A 261 -10.10 -2.93 -12.11
CA LYS A 261 -9.35 -1.70 -12.35
C LYS A 261 -8.79 -1.14 -11.05
N PHE A 262 -7.48 -0.95 -11.01
CA PHE A 262 -6.78 -0.17 -10.00
C PHE A 262 -6.45 1.22 -10.56
N SER A 263 -6.57 2.26 -9.73
CA SER A 263 -6.27 3.63 -10.16
C SER A 263 -5.81 4.50 -8.99
N PHE A 264 -4.95 5.48 -9.30
CA PHE A 264 -4.53 6.52 -8.36
C PHE A 264 -4.23 7.83 -9.10
N ILE A 265 -4.10 8.91 -8.32
CA ILE A 265 -3.86 10.26 -8.83
C ILE A 265 -2.66 10.85 -8.12
N ILE A 266 -1.67 11.37 -8.85
CA ILE A 266 -0.52 12.09 -8.30
C ILE A 266 -0.44 13.48 -8.91
N TRP A 267 -0.03 14.48 -8.11
CA TRP A 267 0.23 15.82 -8.61
C TRP A 267 1.44 15.83 -9.54
N LYS A 268 1.26 16.48 -10.69
CA LYS A 268 2.35 16.75 -11.63
C LYS A 268 3.44 17.57 -10.94
N SER A 269 4.70 17.25 -11.21
CA SER A 269 5.80 18.14 -10.86
C SER A 269 5.62 19.47 -11.57
N GLY A 270 5.52 20.56 -10.83
CA GLY A 270 5.65 21.91 -11.39
C GLY A 270 7.02 22.03 -12.05
N GLY A 271 7.06 22.47 -13.30
CA GLY A 271 8.28 22.73 -14.06
C GLY A 271 9.09 23.86 -13.44
#